data_1373a28e2ab96724b0721530bbd99f36
#
_entry.id   1373a28e2ab96724b0721530bbd99f36
#
_cell.length_a   1.000
_cell.length_b   1.000
_cell.length_c   1.000
_cell.angle_alpha   90.00
_cell.angle_beta   90.00
_cell.angle_gamma   90.00
#
_symmetry.space_group_name_H-M   'P 1'
#
loop_
_entity.id
_entity.type
_entity.pdbx_description
1 polymer ?
#
loop_
_entity_poly.entity_id
_entity_poly.type
_entity_poly.pdbx_seq_one_letter_code
_entity_poly.pdbx_strand_id
1 'polypeptide(L)'
;FIINVPIGLFASAVIAWQMSHRKVVTERPRMDYVGLATLVLGVGALQIVLDIGNDHDWFNSTQVILLTVVSVVSLTVFLIWELTQEDPIVDLRLFKHRNFRNGTIALVVAFSAFFAIGLIVPLWVQRIMGYNSMWSGMATAPIGVLPILLTPFVGKYATRTDLRLLATCAFIVMSLTSFYRATFYTEVDFFHVAMASFMLGMGVALFFMPMMTILLSDLSLREIPAGSGLSTFLRTLGGSFSASIISFMW
;
A
#
# COMPACT_ATOMS: atom_id res chain seq x y z
N PHE A 1 -17.98 4.78 7.74
CA PHE A 1 -17.92 5.61 6.51
C PHE A 1 -18.23 7.08 6.81
N ILE A 2 -19.27 7.40 7.58
CA ILE A 2 -19.72 8.78 7.82
C ILE A 2 -18.63 9.66 8.45
N ILE A 3 -17.77 9.11 9.33
CA ILE A 3 -16.70 9.85 10.01
C ILE A 3 -15.62 10.36 9.03
N ASN A 4 -15.43 9.68 7.90
CA ASN A 4 -14.45 10.07 6.89
C ASN A 4 -14.91 11.25 6.03
N VAL A 5 -16.23 11.50 5.93
CA VAL A 5 -16.79 12.59 5.12
C VAL A 5 -16.35 13.97 5.60
N PRO A 6 -16.54 14.35 6.90
CA PRO A 6 -16.09 15.65 7.36
C PRO A 6 -14.57 15.84 7.28
N ILE A 7 -13.79 14.78 7.53
CA ILE A 7 -12.33 14.84 7.42
C ILE A 7 -11.91 15.04 5.95
N GLY A 8 -12.53 14.32 5.02
CA GLY A 8 -12.29 14.47 3.59
C GLY A 8 -12.67 15.85 3.06
N LEU A 9 -13.81 16.39 3.47
CA LEU A 9 -14.24 17.73 3.09
C LEU A 9 -13.29 18.80 3.65
N PHE A 10 -12.87 18.69 4.90
CA PHE A 10 -11.90 19.59 5.51
C PHE A 10 -10.56 19.56 4.76
N ALA A 11 -10.01 18.37 4.52
CA ALA A 11 -8.76 18.21 3.77
C ALA A 11 -8.86 18.80 2.36
N SER A 12 -9.96 18.55 1.65
CA SER A 12 -10.24 19.11 0.31
C SER A 12 -10.31 20.64 0.33
N ALA A 13 -10.97 21.22 1.33
CA ALA A 13 -11.08 22.66 1.49
C ALA A 13 -9.72 23.31 1.75
N VAL A 14 -8.89 22.72 2.62
CA VAL A 14 -7.54 23.21 2.93
C VAL A 14 -6.65 23.14 1.67
N ILE A 15 -6.68 22.03 0.93
CA ILE A 15 -5.91 21.87 -0.31
C ILE A 15 -6.36 22.89 -1.36
N ALA A 16 -7.66 23.04 -1.58
CA ALA A 16 -8.22 24.01 -2.53
C ALA A 16 -7.80 25.44 -2.16
N TRP A 17 -7.89 25.82 -0.89
CA TRP A 17 -7.44 27.11 -0.42
C TRP A 17 -5.95 27.35 -0.64
N GLN A 18 -5.11 26.38 -0.31
CA GLN A 18 -3.65 26.48 -0.45
C GLN A 18 -3.20 26.49 -1.92
N MET A 19 -3.91 25.76 -2.80
CA MET A 19 -3.60 25.70 -4.23
C MET A 19 -4.20 26.86 -5.02
N SER A 20 -5.21 27.57 -4.52
CA SER A 20 -5.86 28.70 -5.23
C SER A 20 -4.88 29.83 -5.58
N HIS A 21 -3.77 29.95 -4.84
CA HIS A 21 -2.74 30.98 -5.06
C HIS A 21 -1.59 30.50 -5.95
N ARG A 22 -1.58 29.24 -6.40
CA ARG A 22 -0.54 28.73 -7.33
C ARG A 22 -1.02 28.85 -8.75
N LYS A 23 -0.19 29.46 -9.61
CA LYS A 23 -0.43 29.43 -11.06
C LYS A 23 -0.35 27.99 -11.54
N VAL A 24 -1.48 27.44 -11.93
CA VAL A 24 -1.54 26.12 -12.56
C VAL A 24 -0.89 26.23 -13.93
N VAL A 25 0.20 25.52 -14.15
CA VAL A 25 0.75 25.33 -15.49
C VAL A 25 -0.23 24.44 -16.23
N THR A 26 -0.93 25.03 -17.20
CA THR A 26 -2.05 24.38 -17.93
C THR A 26 -1.51 23.57 -19.12
N GLU A 27 -0.48 22.79 -18.94
CA GLU A 27 -0.19 21.73 -19.89
C GLU A 27 -1.15 20.58 -19.59
N ARG A 28 -2.14 20.39 -20.46
CA ARG A 28 -3.06 19.26 -20.37
C ARG A 28 -2.39 18.07 -21.05
N PRO A 29 -1.81 17.12 -20.32
CA PRO A 29 -1.31 15.89 -20.91
C PRO A 29 -2.47 15.18 -21.62
N ARG A 30 -2.21 14.59 -22.78
CA ARG A 30 -3.19 13.74 -23.46
C ARG A 30 -3.44 12.54 -22.58
N MET A 31 -4.70 12.32 -22.18
CA MET A 31 -5.07 11.18 -21.37
C MET A 31 -5.19 9.94 -22.26
N ASP A 32 -4.45 8.90 -21.95
CA ASP A 32 -4.55 7.62 -22.62
C ASP A 32 -5.75 6.82 -22.08
N TYR A 33 -6.89 6.98 -22.75
CA TYR A 33 -8.12 6.30 -22.36
C TYR A 33 -8.05 4.78 -22.57
N VAL A 34 -7.25 4.30 -23.52
CA VAL A 34 -7.13 2.86 -23.81
C VAL A 34 -6.31 2.19 -22.71
N GLY A 35 -5.15 2.74 -22.36
CA GLY A 35 -4.34 2.26 -21.25
C GLY A 35 -5.13 2.27 -19.94
N LEU A 36 -5.85 3.38 -19.65
CA LEU A 36 -6.68 3.48 -18.45
C LEU A 36 -7.80 2.44 -18.41
N ALA A 37 -8.54 2.28 -19.49
CA ALA A 37 -9.66 1.32 -19.54
C ALA A 37 -9.18 -0.13 -19.38
N THR A 38 -8.12 -0.50 -20.07
CA THR A 38 -7.55 -1.86 -20.01
C THR A 38 -6.93 -2.15 -18.64
N LEU A 39 -6.29 -1.15 -18.00
CA LEU A 39 -5.79 -1.26 -16.64
C LEU A 39 -6.93 -1.47 -15.64
N VAL A 40 -7.95 -0.62 -15.67
CA VAL A 40 -9.10 -0.68 -14.75
C VAL A 40 -9.86 -2.00 -14.90
N LEU A 41 -10.12 -2.44 -16.13
CA LEU A 41 -10.80 -3.71 -16.40
C LEU A 41 -9.93 -4.90 -15.95
N GLY A 42 -8.66 -4.89 -16.29
CA GLY A 42 -7.75 -5.99 -15.98
C GLY A 42 -7.52 -6.17 -14.48
N VAL A 43 -7.17 -5.08 -13.79
CA VAL A 43 -6.93 -5.10 -12.33
C VAL A 43 -8.24 -5.28 -11.57
N GLY A 44 -9.31 -4.63 -11.98
CA GLY A 44 -10.62 -4.76 -11.34
C GLY A 44 -11.16 -6.19 -11.43
N ALA A 45 -11.08 -6.82 -12.61
CA ALA A 45 -11.47 -8.21 -12.77
C ALA A 45 -10.59 -9.16 -11.93
N LEU A 46 -9.26 -8.93 -11.88
CA LEU A 46 -8.34 -9.71 -11.06
C LEU A 46 -8.68 -9.60 -9.58
N GLN A 47 -8.95 -8.39 -9.10
CA GLN A 47 -9.30 -8.17 -7.70
C GLN A 47 -10.61 -8.89 -7.33
N ILE A 48 -11.62 -8.82 -8.19
CA ILE A 48 -12.89 -9.53 -7.97
C ILE A 48 -12.65 -11.05 -7.93
N VAL A 49 -11.86 -11.60 -8.85
CA VAL A 49 -11.50 -13.04 -8.85
C VAL A 49 -10.86 -13.45 -7.52
N LEU A 50 -9.94 -12.65 -7.02
CA LEU A 50 -9.27 -12.94 -5.76
C LEU A 50 -10.22 -12.84 -4.54
N ASP A 51 -11.16 -11.91 -4.56
CA ASP A 51 -12.08 -11.68 -3.45
C ASP A 51 -13.18 -12.74 -3.38
N ILE A 52 -13.75 -13.14 -4.54
CA ILE A 52 -14.88 -14.10 -4.56
C ILE A 52 -14.47 -15.53 -4.90
N GLY A 53 -13.22 -15.76 -5.30
CA GLY A 53 -12.75 -17.05 -5.79
C GLY A 53 -12.98 -18.19 -4.79
N ASN A 54 -12.73 -17.93 -3.53
CA ASN A 54 -12.92 -18.92 -2.47
C ASN A 54 -14.40 -19.28 -2.25
N ASP A 55 -15.29 -18.31 -2.33
CA ASP A 55 -16.74 -18.50 -2.10
C ASP A 55 -17.41 -19.19 -3.29
N HIS A 56 -16.78 -19.20 -4.46
CA HIS A 56 -17.29 -19.73 -5.71
C HIS A 56 -16.49 -20.95 -6.24
N ASP A 57 -15.77 -21.67 -5.39
CA ASP A 57 -14.96 -22.84 -5.77
C ASP A 57 -13.99 -22.58 -6.94
N TRP A 58 -13.45 -21.35 -7.02
CA TRP A 58 -12.47 -20.94 -8.02
C TRP A 58 -12.90 -21.22 -9.46
N PHE A 59 -12.10 -21.99 -10.19
CA PHE A 59 -12.32 -22.29 -11.62
C PHE A 59 -13.47 -23.27 -11.90
N ASN A 60 -14.22 -23.70 -10.89
CA ASN A 60 -15.47 -24.44 -11.09
C ASN A 60 -16.64 -23.49 -11.39
N SER A 61 -16.49 -22.20 -11.11
CA SER A 61 -17.49 -21.17 -11.40
C SER A 61 -17.24 -20.52 -12.77
N THR A 62 -18.25 -20.52 -13.62
CA THR A 62 -18.21 -19.82 -14.92
C THR A 62 -17.92 -18.32 -14.76
N GLN A 63 -18.43 -17.69 -13.68
CA GLN A 63 -18.20 -16.29 -13.39
C GLN A 63 -16.71 -16.01 -13.12
N VAL A 64 -16.06 -16.83 -12.29
CA VAL A 64 -14.63 -16.70 -11.97
C VAL A 64 -13.77 -16.92 -13.22
N ILE A 65 -14.13 -17.92 -14.06
CA ILE A 65 -13.42 -18.17 -15.33
C ILE A 65 -13.52 -16.95 -16.25
N LEU A 66 -14.73 -16.39 -16.46
CA LEU A 66 -14.93 -15.23 -17.32
C LEU A 66 -14.15 -14.01 -16.82
N LEU A 67 -14.20 -13.72 -15.52
CA LEU A 67 -13.43 -12.61 -14.92
C LEU A 67 -11.92 -12.83 -15.06
N THR A 68 -11.45 -14.07 -14.91
CA THR A 68 -10.04 -14.41 -15.12
C THR A 68 -9.61 -14.17 -16.56
N VAL A 69 -10.43 -14.59 -17.53
CA VAL A 69 -10.16 -14.33 -18.95
C VAL A 69 -10.14 -12.84 -19.25
N VAL A 70 -11.13 -12.09 -18.76
CA VAL A 70 -11.16 -10.61 -18.90
C VAL A 70 -9.91 -9.97 -18.30
N SER A 71 -9.52 -10.40 -17.11
CA SER A 71 -8.32 -9.89 -16.44
C SER A 71 -7.05 -10.16 -17.27
N VAL A 72 -6.83 -11.41 -17.67
CA VAL A 72 -5.63 -11.80 -18.41
C VAL A 72 -5.55 -11.08 -19.77
N VAL A 73 -6.65 -11.04 -20.51
CA VAL A 73 -6.70 -10.36 -21.81
C VAL A 73 -6.46 -8.85 -21.64
N SER A 74 -7.18 -8.20 -20.70
CA SER A 74 -7.05 -6.76 -20.50
C SER A 74 -5.65 -6.38 -20.01
N LEU A 75 -5.05 -7.13 -19.08
CA LEU A 75 -3.69 -6.87 -18.61
C LEU A 75 -2.64 -7.12 -19.70
N THR A 76 -2.85 -8.12 -20.55
CA THR A 76 -1.95 -8.39 -21.69
C THR A 76 -2.01 -7.24 -22.69
N VAL A 77 -3.22 -6.79 -23.06
CA VAL A 77 -3.42 -5.63 -23.94
C VAL A 77 -2.82 -4.38 -23.32
N PHE A 78 -3.06 -4.15 -22.02
CA PHE A 78 -2.47 -3.04 -21.28
C PHE A 78 -0.93 -3.04 -21.38
N LEU A 79 -0.27 -4.16 -21.09
CA LEU A 79 1.18 -4.25 -21.13
C LEU A 79 1.75 -3.99 -22.53
N ILE A 80 1.12 -4.55 -23.58
CA ILE A 80 1.53 -4.33 -24.95
C ILE A 80 1.35 -2.85 -25.32
N TRP A 81 0.21 -2.26 -24.93
CA TRP A 81 -0.12 -0.86 -25.22
C TRP A 81 0.88 0.08 -24.56
N GLU A 82 1.13 -0.06 -23.25
CA GLU A 82 2.06 0.78 -22.49
C GLU A 82 3.50 0.70 -22.99
N LEU A 83 3.92 -0.45 -23.53
CA LEU A 83 5.26 -0.61 -24.09
C LEU A 83 5.40 0.02 -25.50
N THR A 84 4.29 0.22 -26.21
CA THR A 84 4.29 0.74 -27.59
C THR A 84 3.91 2.23 -27.68
N GLN A 85 3.22 2.75 -26.67
CA GLN A 85 2.74 4.14 -26.66
C GLN A 85 3.87 5.13 -26.31
N GLU A 86 3.82 6.34 -26.95
CA GLU A 86 4.80 7.41 -26.69
C GLU A 86 4.57 8.10 -25.35
N ASP A 87 3.29 8.34 -24.98
CA ASP A 87 2.87 8.97 -23.72
C ASP A 87 2.02 7.98 -22.88
N PRO A 88 2.62 6.95 -22.26
CA PRO A 88 1.92 5.95 -21.50
C PRO A 88 1.37 6.51 -20.16
N ILE A 89 0.25 5.96 -19.65
CA ILE A 89 -0.25 6.29 -18.30
C ILE A 89 0.71 5.78 -17.24
N VAL A 90 1.25 4.58 -17.46
CA VAL A 90 2.18 3.92 -16.54
C VAL A 90 3.53 3.80 -17.22
N ASP A 91 4.44 4.71 -16.96
CA ASP A 91 5.78 4.65 -17.57
C ASP A 91 6.60 3.49 -16.99
N LEU A 92 6.48 2.32 -17.63
CA LEU A 92 7.24 1.12 -17.26
C LEU A 92 8.76 1.29 -17.51
N ARG A 93 9.19 2.29 -18.27
CA ARG A 93 10.61 2.59 -18.52
C ARG A 93 11.32 3.01 -17.22
N LEU A 94 10.58 3.53 -16.24
CA LEU A 94 11.11 3.88 -14.92
C LEU A 94 11.77 2.70 -14.20
N PHE A 95 11.35 1.47 -14.47
CA PHE A 95 11.99 0.27 -13.91
C PHE A 95 13.41 0.00 -14.43
N LYS A 96 13.89 0.74 -15.43
CA LYS A 96 15.31 0.74 -15.83
C LYS A 96 16.20 1.34 -14.75
N HIS A 97 15.70 2.30 -13.97
CA HIS A 97 16.42 2.88 -12.84
C HIS A 97 16.51 1.88 -11.69
N ARG A 98 17.72 1.58 -11.26
CA ARG A 98 17.98 0.53 -10.26
C ARG A 98 17.32 0.81 -8.91
N ASN A 99 17.42 2.04 -8.41
CA ASN A 99 16.83 2.41 -7.14
C ASN A 99 15.30 2.41 -7.21
N PHE A 100 14.72 2.87 -8.32
CA PHE A 100 13.27 2.83 -8.53
C PHE A 100 12.75 1.38 -8.53
N ARG A 101 13.36 0.50 -9.33
CA ARG A 101 12.94 -0.90 -9.41
C ARG A 101 13.03 -1.61 -8.06
N ASN A 102 14.21 -1.58 -7.45
CA ASN A 102 14.45 -2.31 -6.19
C ASN A 102 13.66 -1.67 -5.03
N GLY A 103 13.57 -0.35 -4.99
CA GLY A 103 12.80 0.38 -3.99
C GLY A 103 11.30 0.12 -4.11
N THR A 104 10.75 0.07 -5.32
CA THR A 104 9.33 -0.26 -5.54
C THR A 104 9.01 -1.69 -5.13
N ILE A 105 9.85 -2.66 -5.48
CA ILE A 105 9.65 -4.06 -5.05
C ILE A 105 9.66 -4.15 -3.52
N ALA A 106 10.65 -3.55 -2.87
CA ALA A 106 10.73 -3.54 -1.41
C ALA A 106 9.53 -2.83 -0.76
N LEU A 107 9.09 -1.70 -1.35
CA LEU A 107 7.91 -0.96 -0.90
C LEU A 107 6.63 -1.80 -1.00
N VAL A 108 6.41 -2.48 -2.13
CA VAL A 108 5.23 -3.33 -2.37
C VAL A 108 5.21 -4.50 -1.38
N VAL A 109 6.31 -5.23 -1.24
CA VAL A 109 6.40 -6.39 -0.34
C VAL A 109 6.17 -5.98 1.13
N ALA A 110 6.84 -4.91 1.58
CA ALA A 110 6.69 -4.44 2.97
C ALA A 110 5.27 -3.90 3.24
N PHE A 111 4.69 -3.17 2.29
CA PHE A 111 3.32 -2.66 2.42
C PHE A 111 2.30 -3.79 2.42
N SER A 112 2.48 -4.82 1.57
CA SER A 112 1.64 -6.01 1.56
C SER A 112 1.66 -6.72 2.91
N ALA A 113 2.86 -6.93 3.48
CA ALA A 113 2.99 -7.53 4.81
C ALA A 113 2.37 -6.67 5.91
N PHE A 114 2.57 -5.34 5.86
CA PHE A 114 1.94 -4.40 6.79
C PHE A 114 0.41 -4.44 6.69
N PHE A 115 -0.12 -4.43 5.48
CA PHE A 115 -1.57 -4.47 5.24
C PHE A 115 -2.18 -5.80 5.70
N ALA A 116 -1.47 -6.92 5.45
CA ALA A 116 -1.80 -8.24 5.96
C ALA A 116 -1.97 -8.26 7.49
N ILE A 117 -0.99 -7.73 8.20
CA ILE A 117 -1.01 -7.64 9.67
C ILE A 117 -2.18 -6.77 10.13
N GLY A 118 -2.45 -5.66 9.43
CA GLY A 118 -3.57 -4.76 9.71
C GLY A 118 -4.94 -5.40 9.58
N LEU A 119 -5.08 -6.46 8.79
CA LEU A 119 -6.31 -7.24 8.63
C LEU A 119 -6.39 -8.43 9.60
N ILE A 120 -5.32 -9.23 9.65
CA ILE A 120 -5.36 -10.49 10.40
C ILE A 120 -5.42 -10.26 11.91
N VAL A 121 -4.72 -9.25 12.44
CA VAL A 121 -4.67 -9.02 13.89
C VAL A 121 -6.05 -8.64 14.46
N PRO A 122 -6.79 -7.67 13.91
CA PRO A 122 -8.14 -7.38 14.36
C PRO A 122 -9.11 -8.57 14.22
N LEU A 123 -9.00 -9.34 13.14
CA LEU A 123 -9.83 -10.53 12.93
C LEU A 123 -9.53 -11.61 13.99
N TRP A 124 -8.25 -11.87 14.23
CA TRP A 124 -7.82 -12.85 15.23
C TRP A 124 -8.27 -12.47 16.64
N VAL A 125 -8.07 -11.20 17.04
CA VAL A 125 -8.48 -10.70 18.36
C VAL A 125 -10.00 -10.79 18.54
N GLN A 126 -10.79 -10.51 17.49
CA GLN A 126 -12.25 -10.57 17.58
C GLN A 126 -12.79 -12.00 17.54
N ARG A 127 -12.28 -12.86 16.64
CA ARG A 127 -12.84 -14.21 16.43
C ARG A 127 -12.32 -15.24 17.43
N ILE A 128 -11.06 -15.14 17.81
CA ILE A 128 -10.41 -16.15 18.68
C ILE A 128 -10.36 -15.70 20.12
N MET A 129 -9.99 -14.43 20.39
CA MET A 129 -9.94 -13.91 21.76
C MET A 129 -11.28 -13.37 22.27
N GLY A 130 -12.31 -13.28 21.41
CA GLY A 130 -13.64 -12.83 21.79
C GLY A 130 -13.77 -11.34 22.09
N TYR A 131 -12.82 -10.51 21.66
CA TYR A 131 -12.89 -9.06 21.85
C TYR A 131 -13.97 -8.47 20.95
N ASN A 132 -14.69 -7.48 21.48
CA ASN A 132 -15.55 -6.66 20.63
C ASN A 132 -14.73 -5.72 19.73
N SER A 133 -15.38 -5.10 18.73
CA SER A 133 -14.72 -4.22 17.76
C SER A 133 -14.03 -3.03 18.42
N MET A 134 -14.54 -2.51 19.55
CA MET A 134 -13.95 -1.41 20.28
C MET A 134 -12.62 -1.81 20.92
N TRP A 135 -12.58 -2.93 21.64
CA TRP A 135 -11.35 -3.44 22.26
C TRP A 135 -10.32 -3.87 21.23
N SER A 136 -10.75 -4.46 20.12
CA SER A 136 -9.87 -4.78 18.98
C SER A 136 -9.25 -3.52 18.40
N GLY A 137 -10.04 -2.46 18.20
CA GLY A 137 -9.54 -1.15 17.76
C GLY A 137 -8.54 -0.54 18.73
N MET A 138 -8.82 -0.60 20.04
CA MET A 138 -7.91 -0.10 21.09
C MET A 138 -6.59 -0.88 21.15
N ALA A 139 -6.59 -2.18 20.91
CA ALA A 139 -5.40 -3.01 20.90
C ALA A 139 -4.50 -2.72 19.66
N THR A 140 -5.11 -2.30 18.55
CA THR A 140 -4.38 -2.00 17.31
C THR A 140 -4.05 -0.52 17.13
N ALA A 141 -4.80 0.40 17.73
CA ALA A 141 -4.60 1.86 17.64
C ALA A 141 -3.17 2.34 18.01
N PRO A 142 -2.44 1.73 18.96
CA PRO A 142 -1.08 2.16 19.31
C PRO A 142 -0.09 2.17 18.14
N ILE A 143 -0.37 1.49 17.03
CA ILE A 143 0.43 1.53 15.81
C ILE A 143 0.64 2.94 15.26
N GLY A 144 -0.33 3.86 15.46
CA GLY A 144 -0.26 5.23 14.99
C GLY A 144 0.57 6.17 15.87
N VAL A 145 0.84 5.81 17.11
CA VAL A 145 1.49 6.69 18.09
C VAL A 145 2.93 7.04 17.69
N LEU A 146 3.74 6.02 17.45
CA LEU A 146 5.16 6.23 17.08
C LEU A 146 5.34 6.93 15.73
N PRO A 147 4.58 6.63 14.66
CA PRO A 147 4.64 7.42 13.43
C PRO A 147 4.37 8.91 13.66
N ILE A 148 3.35 9.25 14.43
CA ILE A 148 3.03 10.67 14.72
C ILE A 148 4.20 11.36 15.43
N LEU A 149 4.80 10.70 16.40
CA LEU A 149 5.89 11.27 17.20
C LEU A 149 7.23 11.29 16.45
N LEU A 150 7.56 10.22 15.71
CA LEU A 150 8.89 10.04 15.12
C LEU A 150 9.02 10.64 13.72
N THR A 151 7.94 10.72 12.91
CA THR A 151 8.03 11.23 11.53
C THR A 151 8.66 12.63 11.42
N PRO A 152 8.37 13.62 12.30
CA PRO A 152 9.04 14.92 12.25
C PRO A 152 10.56 14.80 12.47
N PHE A 153 10.98 13.93 13.37
CA PHE A 153 12.40 13.69 13.64
C PHE A 153 13.06 12.96 12.49
N VAL A 154 12.44 11.91 11.96
CA VAL A 154 12.93 11.19 10.78
C VAL A 154 13.10 12.16 9.61
N GLY A 155 12.11 13.04 9.35
CA GLY A 155 12.20 14.07 8.33
C GLY A 155 13.38 15.02 8.50
N LYS A 156 13.62 15.48 9.73
CA LYS A 156 14.75 16.38 10.05
C LYS A 156 16.11 15.70 9.93
N TYR A 157 16.22 14.45 10.36
CA TYR A 157 17.49 13.73 10.37
C TYR A 157 17.75 12.94 9.09
N ALA A 158 16.76 12.70 8.25
CA ALA A 158 16.90 12.01 6.97
C ALA A 158 17.92 12.66 6.01
N THR A 159 18.13 13.98 6.12
CA THR A 159 19.15 14.71 5.36
C THR A 159 20.59 14.48 5.87
N ARG A 160 20.75 13.95 7.09
CA ARG A 160 22.04 13.75 7.74
C ARG A 160 22.40 12.28 7.95
N THR A 161 21.44 11.38 7.79
CA THR A 161 21.59 9.93 8.02
C THR A 161 21.44 9.20 6.72
N ASP A 162 22.14 8.06 6.55
CA ASP A 162 21.95 7.21 5.39
C ASP A 162 20.50 6.63 5.41
N LEU A 163 19.73 6.98 4.40
CA LEU A 163 18.35 6.52 4.24
C LEU A 163 18.24 5.00 4.15
N ARG A 164 19.28 4.34 3.64
CA ARG A 164 19.33 2.88 3.54
C ARG A 164 19.40 2.23 4.92
N LEU A 165 20.14 2.85 5.83
CA LEU A 165 20.22 2.39 7.21
C LEU A 165 18.87 2.52 7.92
N LEU A 166 18.17 3.65 7.74
CA LEU A 166 16.82 3.85 8.29
C LEU A 166 15.83 2.81 7.75
N ALA A 167 15.84 2.57 6.44
CA ALA A 167 15.00 1.55 5.83
C ALA A 167 15.34 0.13 6.35
N THR A 168 16.63 -0.20 6.51
CA THR A 168 17.05 -1.48 7.07
C THR A 168 16.59 -1.65 8.52
N CYS A 169 16.74 -0.61 9.35
CA CYS A 169 16.22 -0.61 10.72
C CYS A 169 14.70 -0.82 10.73
N ALA A 170 13.96 -0.18 9.81
CA ALA A 170 12.52 -0.38 9.69
C ALA A 170 12.16 -1.85 9.42
N PHE A 171 12.82 -2.50 8.45
CA PHE A 171 12.61 -3.92 8.16
C PHE A 171 12.96 -4.83 9.33
N ILE A 172 14.04 -4.54 10.05
CA ILE A 172 14.42 -5.31 11.26
C ILE A 172 13.33 -5.19 12.33
N VAL A 173 12.85 -3.98 12.61
CA VAL A 173 11.77 -3.75 13.59
C VAL A 173 10.48 -4.47 13.17
N MET A 174 10.09 -4.37 11.90
CA MET A 174 8.90 -5.06 11.37
C MET A 174 9.03 -6.59 11.50
N SER A 175 10.20 -7.14 11.17
CA SER A 175 10.48 -8.57 11.30
C SER A 175 10.47 -9.03 12.76
N LEU A 176 11.15 -8.33 13.66
CA LEU A 176 11.16 -8.65 15.10
C LEU A 176 9.75 -8.60 15.70
N THR A 177 8.94 -7.59 15.30
CA THR A 177 7.55 -7.47 15.75
C THR A 177 6.70 -8.63 15.22
N SER A 178 6.94 -9.09 14.00
CA SER A 178 6.23 -10.24 13.42
C SER A 178 6.63 -11.55 14.13
N PHE A 179 7.91 -11.75 14.44
CA PHE A 179 8.37 -12.88 15.26
C PHE A 179 7.78 -12.83 16.67
N TYR A 180 7.73 -11.67 17.29
CA TYR A 180 7.07 -11.52 18.59
C TYR A 180 5.59 -11.92 18.53
N ARG A 181 4.86 -11.51 17.49
CA ARG A 181 3.47 -11.94 17.28
C ARG A 181 3.33 -13.45 17.01
N ALA A 182 4.33 -14.09 16.41
CA ALA A 182 4.31 -15.52 16.18
C ALA A 182 4.35 -16.34 17.50
N THR A 183 4.73 -15.74 18.63
CA THR A 183 4.66 -16.36 19.96
C THR A 183 3.31 -16.21 20.65
N PHE A 184 2.34 -15.53 20.01
CA PHE A 184 1.03 -15.32 20.60
C PHE A 184 0.22 -16.61 20.62
N TYR A 185 -0.56 -16.79 21.68
CA TYR A 185 -1.49 -17.89 21.91
C TYR A 185 -2.84 -17.31 22.36
N THR A 186 -3.83 -18.16 22.49
CA THR A 186 -5.24 -17.73 22.72
C THR A 186 -5.46 -16.97 24.01
N GLU A 187 -4.57 -17.13 25.01
CA GLU A 187 -4.68 -16.47 26.32
C GLU A 187 -3.75 -15.25 26.47
N VAL A 188 -3.16 -14.76 25.34
CA VAL A 188 -2.34 -13.53 25.37
C VAL A 188 -3.20 -12.35 25.82
N ASP A 189 -2.68 -11.52 26.69
CA ASP A 189 -3.42 -10.37 27.22
C ASP A 189 -3.42 -9.18 26.26
N PHE A 190 -4.32 -8.24 26.52
CA PHE A 190 -4.47 -7.01 25.75
C PHE A 190 -3.15 -6.24 25.60
N PHE A 191 -2.36 -6.18 26.69
CA PHE A 191 -1.13 -5.38 26.71
C PHE A 191 -0.10 -5.88 25.68
N HIS A 192 0.07 -7.19 25.54
CA HIS A 192 1.01 -7.77 24.56
C HIS A 192 0.59 -7.48 23.13
N VAL A 193 -0.71 -7.54 22.81
CA VAL A 193 -1.23 -7.19 21.47
C VAL A 193 -1.00 -5.69 21.17
N ALA A 194 -1.32 -4.83 22.14
CA ALA A 194 -1.15 -3.40 22.04
C ALA A 194 0.35 -3.00 21.90
N MET A 195 1.23 -3.67 22.67
CA MET A 195 2.68 -3.44 22.61
C MET A 195 3.24 -3.87 21.26
N ALA A 196 2.83 -5.00 20.70
CA ALA A 196 3.24 -5.42 19.36
C ALA A 196 2.79 -4.42 18.30
N SER A 197 1.59 -3.84 18.43
CA SER A 197 1.10 -2.80 17.53
C SER A 197 1.91 -1.50 17.67
N PHE A 198 2.23 -1.10 18.90
CA PHE A 198 3.09 0.06 19.18
C PHE A 198 4.50 -0.13 18.58
N MET A 199 5.14 -1.29 18.77
CA MET A 199 6.46 -1.58 18.20
C MET A 199 6.43 -1.57 16.67
N LEU A 200 5.38 -2.10 16.04
CA LEU A 200 5.22 -2.03 14.59
C LEU A 200 5.15 -0.59 14.08
N GLY A 201 4.54 0.32 14.86
CA GLY A 201 4.50 1.76 14.57
C GLY A 201 5.88 2.38 14.40
N MET A 202 6.90 1.93 15.15
CA MET A 202 8.29 2.37 14.95
C MET A 202 8.81 1.97 13.57
N GLY A 203 8.55 0.72 13.14
CA GLY A 203 8.91 0.26 11.78
C GLY A 203 8.24 1.13 10.70
N VAL A 204 6.97 1.43 10.86
CA VAL A 204 6.20 2.29 9.94
C VAL A 204 6.80 3.70 9.84
N ALA A 205 7.16 4.31 10.98
CA ALA A 205 7.75 5.65 11.02
C ALA A 205 9.09 5.73 10.27
N LEU A 206 9.91 4.69 10.40
CA LEU A 206 11.24 4.61 9.77
C LEU A 206 11.19 4.14 8.31
N PHE A 207 10.06 3.61 7.83
CA PHE A 207 9.95 2.97 6.52
C PHE A 207 9.53 3.93 5.42
N PHE A 208 8.35 4.57 5.52
CA PHE A 208 7.70 5.20 4.38
C PHE A 208 8.51 6.34 3.76
N MET A 209 8.96 7.28 4.57
CA MET A 209 9.67 8.45 4.07
C MET A 209 11.04 8.09 3.48
N PRO A 210 11.93 7.34 4.16
CA PRO A 210 13.22 6.95 3.57
C PRO A 210 13.05 6.11 2.30
N MET A 211 12.10 5.18 2.28
CA MET A 211 11.88 4.31 1.13
C MET A 211 11.41 5.10 -0.10
N MET A 212 10.46 6.04 0.06
CA MET A 212 10.01 6.91 -1.03
C MET A 212 11.16 7.79 -1.55
N THR A 213 12.00 8.31 -0.66
CA THR A 213 13.15 9.13 -1.05
C THR A 213 14.18 8.30 -1.82
N ILE A 214 14.47 7.06 -1.39
CA ILE A 214 15.40 6.16 -2.08
C ILE A 214 14.88 5.82 -3.48
N LEU A 215 13.62 5.40 -3.60
CA LEU A 215 13.10 4.94 -4.89
C LEU A 215 13.00 6.07 -5.92
N LEU A 216 12.80 7.33 -5.49
CA LEU A 216 12.73 8.48 -6.38
C LEU A 216 14.10 9.13 -6.66
N SER A 217 15.16 8.70 -5.96
CA SER A 217 16.47 9.36 -6.00
C SER A 217 17.17 9.36 -7.36
N ASP A 218 16.93 8.36 -8.21
CA ASP A 218 17.53 8.23 -9.54
C ASP A 218 16.68 8.89 -10.64
N LEU A 219 15.48 9.38 -10.29
CA LEU A 219 14.56 9.95 -11.26
C LEU A 219 14.81 11.44 -11.47
N SER A 220 14.64 11.91 -12.71
CA SER A 220 14.63 13.33 -13.02
C SER A 220 13.40 14.01 -12.44
N LEU A 221 13.46 15.35 -12.26
CA LEU A 221 12.34 16.14 -11.73
C LEU A 221 11.03 15.97 -12.53
N ARG A 222 11.13 15.66 -13.84
CA ARG A 222 9.96 15.40 -14.70
C ARG A 222 9.36 14.02 -14.47
N GLU A 223 10.16 13.04 -14.08
CA GLU A 223 9.76 11.66 -13.87
C GLU A 223 9.22 11.41 -12.44
N ILE A 224 9.55 12.26 -11.47
CA ILE A 224 9.13 12.10 -10.05
C ILE A 224 7.61 11.95 -9.91
N PRO A 225 6.74 12.75 -10.56
CA PRO A 225 5.29 12.59 -10.44
C PRO A 225 4.81 11.22 -10.94
N ALA A 226 5.31 10.78 -12.11
CA ALA A 226 4.98 9.47 -12.68
C ALA A 226 5.50 8.33 -11.81
N GLY A 227 6.74 8.42 -11.32
CA GLY A 227 7.32 7.42 -10.41
C GLY A 227 6.58 7.32 -9.06
N SER A 228 6.19 8.46 -8.49
CA SER A 228 5.40 8.50 -7.25
C SER A 228 4.01 7.89 -7.45
N GLY A 229 3.35 8.21 -8.57
CA GLY A 229 2.04 7.64 -8.92
C GLY A 229 2.14 6.12 -9.12
N LEU A 230 3.09 5.65 -9.91
CA LEU A 230 3.30 4.24 -10.20
C LEU A 230 3.64 3.43 -8.93
N SER A 231 4.55 3.93 -8.10
CA SER A 231 4.90 3.25 -6.86
C SER A 231 3.74 3.17 -5.87
N THR A 232 2.92 4.22 -5.78
CA THR A 232 1.71 4.24 -4.96
C THR A 232 0.65 3.27 -5.47
N PHE A 233 0.45 3.22 -6.79
CA PHE A 233 -0.45 2.28 -7.44
C PHE A 233 -0.05 0.83 -7.15
N LEU A 234 1.20 0.46 -7.41
CA LEU A 234 1.72 -0.89 -7.18
C LEU A 234 1.67 -1.30 -5.70
N ARG A 235 1.97 -0.36 -4.80
CA ARG A 235 1.84 -0.57 -3.36
C ARG A 235 0.40 -0.89 -2.97
N THR A 236 -0.56 -0.14 -3.48
CA THR A 236 -1.98 -0.36 -3.19
C THR A 236 -2.47 -1.69 -3.74
N LEU A 237 -2.06 -2.05 -4.96
CA LEU A 237 -2.33 -3.38 -5.53
C LEU A 237 -1.76 -4.50 -4.67
N GLY A 238 -0.49 -4.39 -4.24
CA GLY A 238 0.13 -5.36 -3.36
C GLY A 238 -0.65 -5.53 -2.04
N GLY A 239 -1.14 -4.44 -1.47
CA GLY A 239 -2.01 -4.45 -0.29
C GLY A 239 -3.33 -5.20 -0.55
N SER A 240 -3.99 -4.95 -1.67
CA SER A 240 -5.24 -5.62 -2.06
C SER A 240 -5.04 -7.13 -2.25
N PHE A 241 -3.97 -7.53 -2.95
CA PHE A 241 -3.64 -8.95 -3.13
C PHE A 241 -3.32 -9.63 -1.79
N SER A 242 -2.61 -8.94 -0.91
CA SER A 242 -2.35 -9.45 0.43
C SER A 242 -3.64 -9.67 1.23
N ALA A 243 -4.62 -8.76 1.13
CA ALA A 243 -5.92 -8.91 1.75
C ALA A 243 -6.65 -10.16 1.26
N SER A 244 -6.71 -10.37 -0.06
CA SER A 244 -7.37 -11.53 -0.66
C SER A 244 -6.69 -12.85 -0.27
N ILE A 245 -5.34 -12.89 -0.26
CA ILE A 245 -4.60 -14.08 0.19
C ILE A 245 -4.92 -14.41 1.65
N ILE A 246 -4.99 -13.41 2.51
CA ILE A 246 -5.31 -13.61 3.93
C ILE A 246 -6.75 -14.10 4.10
N SER A 247 -7.70 -13.51 3.37
CA SER A 247 -9.09 -13.96 3.40
C SER A 247 -9.24 -15.42 2.94
N PHE A 248 -8.40 -15.85 2.00
CA PHE A 248 -8.35 -17.24 1.55
C PHE A 248 -7.75 -18.19 2.61
N MET A 249 -6.73 -17.75 3.34
CA MET A 249 -6.04 -18.57 4.35
C MET A 249 -6.77 -18.63 5.68
N TRP A 250 -7.71 -17.72 5.94
CA TRP A 250 -8.47 -17.58 7.19
C TRP A 250 -9.79 -18.32 7.13
#